data_d53ff7020c6d3554df05cbbf4b77cbae
#
_entry.id   d53ff7020c6d3554df05cbbf4b77cbae
#
_cell.length_a   1.000
_cell.length_b   1.000
_cell.length_c   1.000
_cell.angle_alpha   90.00
_cell.angle_beta   90.00
_cell.angle_gamma   90.00
#
_symmetry.space_group_name_H-M   'P 1'
#
loop_
_entity.id
_entity.type
_entity.pdbx_description
1 polymer ?
#
loop_
_entity_poly.entity_id
_entity_poly.type
_entity_poly.pdbx_seq_one_letter_code
_entity_poly.pdbx_strand_id
1 'polypeptide(L)'
;MALKTYSPTSPGRRHQQSLAFEDLTSKEPEKSLLAPLRSKAGRNNRGKVTVRHRGGGVKRMLRIVDFKRDKIDVAGEVVSIEYDPNRSARIALVRYQDGEKRYIFAPVGLNVGDAVMSGPRAEIRVGNALPLKAIPVGTTVHNLELEPGKGAQVVRSAGTGAQLMGREEDYALIRLPSGELRRFNVNCMATIGQVGNIDHQNIQLGKAGRSRLLGRRPAVRGCAMSPRDHPHGGGEGRNPRGMAPKTPWGKPTLGYRTRRRKASDKLIVKRRK
;
A
#
# COMPACT_ATOMS: atom_id res chain seq x y z
N MET A 1 6.14 -15.83 -7.45
CA MET A 1 6.98 -14.87 -8.20
C MET A 1 8.42 -15.11 -7.82
N ALA A 2 9.34 -15.08 -8.78
CA ALA A 2 10.75 -15.30 -8.48
C ALA A 2 11.44 -13.97 -8.13
N LEU A 3 12.31 -14.01 -7.10
CA LEU A 3 13.23 -12.94 -6.82
C LEU A 3 14.48 -13.12 -7.68
N LYS A 4 14.87 -12.08 -8.40
CA LYS A 4 16.13 -12.05 -9.14
C LYS A 4 17.27 -11.72 -8.18
N THR A 5 18.18 -12.65 -8.01
CA THR A 5 19.46 -12.47 -7.31
C THR A 5 20.53 -12.04 -8.29
N TYR A 6 21.63 -11.50 -7.79
CA TYR A 6 22.74 -11.00 -8.60
C TYR A 6 24.06 -11.60 -8.12
N SER A 7 24.98 -11.85 -9.04
CA SER A 7 26.35 -12.25 -8.72
C SER A 7 27.05 -11.20 -7.86
N PRO A 8 27.83 -11.59 -6.84
CA PRO A 8 28.42 -10.67 -5.86
C PRO A 8 29.66 -9.94 -6.43
N THR A 9 29.53 -9.29 -7.59
CA THR A 9 30.62 -8.59 -8.29
C THR A 9 31.02 -7.27 -7.64
N SER A 10 30.19 -6.73 -6.73
CA SER A 10 30.49 -5.52 -5.97
C SER A 10 29.76 -5.54 -4.60
N PRO A 11 30.21 -4.75 -3.61
CA PRO A 11 29.56 -4.68 -2.29
C PRO A 11 28.04 -4.39 -2.38
N GLY A 12 27.64 -3.51 -3.30
CA GLY A 12 26.23 -3.16 -3.48
C GLY A 12 25.41 -4.28 -4.14
N ARG A 13 26.02 -5.16 -4.95
CA ARG A 13 25.33 -6.28 -5.60
C ARG A 13 25.24 -7.52 -4.75
N ARG A 14 26.15 -7.71 -3.80
CA ARG A 14 26.23 -8.92 -2.95
C ARG A 14 24.91 -9.29 -2.30
N HIS A 15 24.17 -8.30 -1.80
CA HIS A 15 22.89 -8.50 -1.10
C HIS A 15 21.71 -7.97 -1.90
N GLN A 16 21.91 -7.59 -3.16
CA GLN A 16 20.84 -7.03 -3.97
C GLN A 16 19.87 -8.12 -4.42
N GLN A 17 18.57 -7.88 -4.19
CA GLN A 17 17.49 -8.69 -4.71
C GLN A 17 16.43 -7.78 -5.34
N SER A 18 15.91 -8.16 -6.48
CA SER A 18 14.83 -7.43 -7.17
C SER A 18 13.75 -8.38 -7.63
N LEU A 19 12.58 -7.86 -7.96
CA LEU A 19 11.51 -8.64 -8.57
C LEU A 19 11.91 -9.04 -10.00
N ALA A 20 11.50 -10.22 -10.43
CA ALA A 20 11.79 -10.76 -11.77
C ALA A 20 10.86 -10.16 -12.85
N PHE A 21 9.71 -9.59 -12.50
CA PHE A 21 8.71 -9.02 -13.43
C PHE A 21 8.12 -10.02 -14.45
N GLU A 22 8.15 -11.30 -14.18
CA GLU A 22 7.62 -12.35 -15.05
C GLU A 22 6.08 -12.31 -15.15
N ASP A 23 5.46 -11.71 -14.15
CA ASP A 23 4.01 -11.52 -14.03
C ASP A 23 3.46 -10.37 -14.88
N LEU A 24 4.32 -9.57 -15.49
CA LEU A 24 3.91 -8.42 -16.29
C LEU A 24 3.69 -8.81 -17.74
N THR A 25 2.51 -8.52 -18.24
CA THR A 25 2.13 -8.80 -19.63
C THR A 25 2.33 -7.58 -20.55
N SER A 26 2.31 -6.35 -20.00
CA SER A 26 2.59 -5.13 -20.73
C SER A 26 3.59 -4.25 -19.99
N LYS A 27 4.48 -3.61 -20.77
CA LYS A 27 5.46 -2.62 -20.25
C LYS A 27 4.95 -1.20 -20.39
N GLU A 28 4.09 -0.93 -21.36
CA GLU A 28 3.57 0.41 -21.66
C GLU A 28 2.22 0.60 -20.97
N PRO A 29 2.04 1.70 -20.21
CA PRO A 29 0.77 2.01 -19.58
C PRO A 29 -0.21 2.64 -20.58
N GLU A 30 -1.51 2.47 -20.33
CA GLU A 30 -2.58 3.13 -21.06
C GLU A 30 -2.47 4.66 -20.90
N LYS A 31 -2.27 5.38 -22.01
CA LYS A 31 -1.98 6.82 -22.01
C LYS A 31 -3.13 7.67 -21.46
N SER A 32 -4.37 7.28 -21.74
CA SER A 32 -5.58 7.96 -21.26
C SER A 32 -5.72 7.96 -19.74
N LEU A 33 -5.12 6.97 -19.07
CA LEU A 33 -5.17 6.79 -17.62
C LEU A 33 -3.92 7.31 -16.90
N LEU A 34 -3.10 8.13 -17.56
CA LEU A 34 -1.92 8.74 -16.98
C LEU A 34 -2.17 10.21 -16.63
N ALA A 35 -1.71 10.61 -15.45
CA ALA A 35 -1.71 12.00 -15.02
C ALA A 35 -0.31 12.44 -14.54
N PRO A 36 0.07 13.72 -14.69
CA PRO A 36 1.33 14.24 -14.16
C PRO A 36 1.39 14.13 -12.64
N LEU A 37 2.50 13.59 -12.11
CA LEU A 37 2.75 13.51 -10.68
C LEU A 37 3.85 14.50 -10.27
N ARG A 38 3.48 15.68 -9.77
CA ARG A 38 4.44 16.67 -9.27
C ARG A 38 4.96 16.26 -7.89
N SER A 39 6.29 16.25 -7.75
CA SER A 39 6.92 15.95 -6.46
C SER A 39 6.82 17.16 -5.52
N LYS A 40 6.21 16.97 -4.36
CA LYS A 40 6.13 17.98 -3.28
C LYS A 40 7.30 17.91 -2.29
N ALA A 41 8.21 16.94 -2.45
CA ALA A 41 9.37 16.74 -1.57
C ALA A 41 9.05 16.76 -0.06
N GLY A 42 7.91 16.19 0.33
CA GLY A 42 7.46 16.12 1.74
C GLY A 42 6.94 17.44 2.30
N ARG A 43 6.61 18.43 1.44
CA ARG A 43 6.04 19.71 1.85
C ARG A 43 4.51 19.71 1.79
N ASN A 44 3.88 20.44 2.70
CA ASN A 44 2.43 20.69 2.70
C ASN A 44 2.04 21.79 1.70
N ASN A 45 0.75 22.19 1.69
CA ASN A 45 0.22 23.28 0.86
C ASN A 45 0.81 24.65 1.19
N ARG A 46 1.33 24.85 2.42
CA ARG A 46 2.01 26.07 2.88
C ARG A 46 3.53 26.07 2.64
N GLY A 47 4.06 25.07 1.92
CA GLY A 47 5.50 24.92 1.66
C GLY A 47 6.34 24.41 2.83
N LYS A 48 5.75 24.17 4.02
CA LYS A 48 6.47 23.62 5.19
C LYS A 48 6.74 22.12 5.02
N VAL A 49 7.95 21.68 5.38
CA VAL A 49 8.31 20.26 5.40
C VAL A 49 7.57 19.56 6.55
N THR A 50 6.64 18.68 6.20
CA THR A 50 5.88 17.85 7.15
C THR A 50 6.37 16.41 7.19
N VAL A 51 6.99 15.92 6.11
CA VAL A 51 7.62 14.60 6.03
C VAL A 51 9.09 14.80 5.63
N ARG A 52 9.99 14.57 6.57
CA ARG A 52 11.43 14.71 6.37
C ARG A 52 11.98 13.64 5.45
N HIS A 53 13.16 13.89 4.88
CA HIS A 53 13.93 12.96 4.06
C HIS A 53 13.18 12.46 2.82
N ARG A 54 12.37 13.31 2.18
CA ARG A 54 11.69 13.07 0.90
C ARG A 54 12.18 14.06 -0.14
N GLY A 55 12.26 13.60 -1.39
CA GLY A 55 12.63 14.43 -2.54
C GLY A 55 13.64 13.77 -3.45
N GLY A 56 13.80 14.33 -4.64
CA GLY A 56 14.54 13.70 -5.73
C GLY A 56 13.81 12.45 -6.22
N GLY A 57 14.54 11.55 -6.84
CA GLY A 57 14.00 10.33 -7.41
C GLY A 57 13.70 10.45 -8.91
N VAL A 58 13.28 9.35 -9.50
CA VAL A 58 12.93 9.28 -10.93
C VAL A 58 11.59 9.96 -11.17
N LYS A 59 11.45 10.68 -12.30
CA LYS A 59 10.17 11.24 -12.75
C LYS A 59 9.16 10.11 -12.97
N ARG A 60 7.93 10.32 -12.45
CA ARG A 60 6.86 9.32 -12.50
C ARG A 60 5.56 9.95 -12.99
N MET A 61 4.77 9.14 -13.68
CA MET A 61 3.38 9.48 -13.99
C MET A 61 2.46 8.74 -13.01
N LEU A 62 1.38 9.39 -12.59
CA LEU A 62 0.33 8.78 -11.79
C LEU A 62 -0.54 7.90 -12.71
N ARG A 63 -0.82 6.66 -12.31
CA ARG A 63 -1.87 5.83 -12.90
C ARG A 63 -3.16 6.10 -12.15
N ILE A 64 -4.20 6.43 -12.90
CA ILE A 64 -5.55 6.61 -12.35
C ILE A 64 -6.12 5.22 -12.11
N VAL A 65 -6.20 4.82 -10.84
CA VAL A 65 -6.72 3.51 -10.43
C VAL A 65 -8.13 3.70 -9.89
N ASP A 66 -9.04 2.85 -10.32
CA ASP A 66 -10.41 2.83 -9.84
C ASP A 66 -10.46 2.20 -8.43
N PHE A 67 -10.63 3.06 -7.43
CA PHE A 67 -10.81 2.67 -6.04
C PHE A 67 -12.28 2.55 -5.64
N LYS A 68 -13.19 3.09 -6.44
CA LYS A 68 -14.62 3.08 -6.12
C LYS A 68 -15.31 1.86 -6.65
N ARG A 69 -14.85 1.38 -7.82
CA ARG A 69 -15.49 0.25 -8.52
C ARG A 69 -16.98 0.51 -8.75
N ASP A 70 -17.30 1.73 -9.18
CA ASP A 70 -18.66 2.26 -9.32
C ASP A 70 -19.42 1.77 -10.55
N LYS A 71 -18.78 1.04 -11.47
CA LYS A 71 -19.47 0.31 -12.56
C LYS A 71 -20.11 -0.96 -12.02
N ILE A 72 -21.34 -0.80 -11.52
CA ILE A 72 -22.09 -1.89 -10.90
C ILE A 72 -22.71 -2.78 -11.99
N ASP A 73 -22.57 -4.11 -11.83
CA ASP A 73 -23.15 -5.16 -12.66
C ASP A 73 -22.71 -5.12 -14.15
N VAL A 74 -21.61 -4.42 -14.45
CA VAL A 74 -20.99 -4.41 -15.78
C VAL A 74 -19.76 -5.31 -15.76
N ALA A 75 -19.74 -6.31 -16.63
CA ALA A 75 -18.59 -7.18 -16.79
C ALA A 75 -17.45 -6.47 -17.54
N GLY A 76 -16.24 -6.67 -17.08
CA GLY A 76 -15.01 -6.22 -17.72
C GLY A 76 -14.03 -7.37 -17.86
N GLU A 77 -13.19 -7.34 -18.89
CA GLU A 77 -12.14 -8.31 -19.17
C GLU A 77 -10.78 -7.73 -18.80
N VAL A 78 -9.94 -8.52 -18.16
CA VAL A 78 -8.55 -8.17 -17.86
C VAL A 78 -7.72 -8.23 -19.15
N VAL A 79 -7.23 -7.08 -19.60
CA VAL A 79 -6.45 -6.95 -20.84
C VAL A 79 -4.95 -7.16 -20.57
N SER A 80 -4.44 -6.59 -19.47
CA SER A 80 -3.02 -6.65 -19.12
C SER A 80 -2.78 -6.53 -17.63
N ILE A 81 -1.64 -7.06 -17.17
CA ILE A 81 -1.10 -6.83 -15.82
C ILE A 81 0.15 -5.97 -15.96
N GLU A 82 0.20 -4.85 -15.24
CA GLU A 82 1.20 -3.80 -15.43
C GLU A 82 1.91 -3.39 -14.13
N TYR A 83 3.08 -2.78 -14.30
CA TYR A 83 3.87 -2.19 -13.23
C TYR A 83 3.44 -0.76 -12.95
N ASP A 84 3.17 -0.41 -11.69
CA ASP A 84 2.99 0.98 -11.26
C ASP A 84 4.17 1.40 -10.36
N PRO A 85 4.96 2.43 -10.74
CA PRO A 85 6.08 2.93 -9.93
C PRO A 85 5.64 3.67 -8.66
N ASN A 86 4.35 3.95 -8.48
CA ASN A 86 3.83 4.73 -7.37
C ASN A 86 3.34 3.86 -6.21
N ARG A 87 3.22 2.55 -6.44
CA ARG A 87 2.75 1.59 -5.45
C ARG A 87 3.51 0.27 -5.51
N SER A 88 3.40 -0.50 -4.45
CA SER A 88 4.03 -1.81 -4.36
C SER A 88 3.23 -2.90 -5.09
N ALA A 89 1.90 -2.75 -5.18
CA ALA A 89 1.01 -3.68 -5.86
C ALA A 89 1.12 -3.55 -7.39
N ARG A 90 0.88 -4.66 -8.12
CA ARG A 90 0.61 -4.64 -9.55
C ARG A 90 -0.79 -4.09 -9.81
N ILE A 91 -1.00 -3.57 -11.01
CA ILE A 91 -2.30 -3.11 -11.50
C ILE A 91 -2.69 -3.93 -12.71
N ALA A 92 -4.00 -4.15 -12.89
CA ALA A 92 -4.56 -4.79 -14.07
C ALA A 92 -5.38 -3.75 -14.84
N LEU A 93 -5.20 -3.71 -16.15
CA LEU A 93 -6.04 -2.93 -17.05
C LEU A 93 -7.28 -3.75 -17.40
N VAL A 94 -8.43 -3.23 -17.08
CA VAL A 94 -9.73 -3.85 -17.38
C VAL A 94 -10.41 -3.04 -18.47
N ARG A 95 -10.90 -3.73 -19.49
CA ARG A 95 -11.76 -3.20 -20.56
C ARG A 95 -13.19 -3.66 -20.29
N TYR A 96 -14.10 -2.73 -20.13
CA TYR A 96 -15.52 -2.99 -19.96
C TYR A 96 -16.23 -3.16 -21.30
N GLN A 97 -17.44 -3.72 -21.29
CA GLN A 97 -18.23 -3.96 -22.49
C GLN A 97 -18.57 -2.66 -23.27
N ASP A 98 -18.65 -1.52 -22.59
CA ASP A 98 -18.86 -0.20 -23.18
C ASP A 98 -17.58 0.43 -23.77
N GLY A 99 -16.47 -0.31 -23.78
CA GLY A 99 -15.17 0.15 -24.30
C GLY A 99 -14.34 0.98 -23.31
N GLU A 100 -14.89 1.39 -22.16
CA GLU A 100 -14.12 2.12 -21.14
C GLU A 100 -13.05 1.23 -20.54
N LYS A 101 -11.86 1.79 -20.34
CA LYS A 101 -10.75 1.13 -19.69
C LYS A 101 -10.53 1.71 -18.29
N ARG A 102 -10.26 0.87 -17.31
CA ARG A 102 -9.90 1.27 -15.95
C ARG A 102 -8.77 0.41 -15.38
N TYR A 103 -7.92 1.01 -14.55
CA TYR A 103 -6.97 0.24 -13.75
C TYR A 103 -7.60 -0.21 -12.44
N ILE A 104 -7.38 -1.47 -12.09
CA ILE A 104 -7.68 -2.03 -10.76
C ILE A 104 -6.42 -2.61 -10.15
N PHE A 105 -6.44 -2.96 -8.86
CA PHE A 105 -5.37 -3.80 -8.30
C PHE A 105 -5.44 -5.21 -8.87
N ALA A 106 -4.27 -5.78 -9.17
CA ALA A 106 -4.14 -7.18 -9.56
C ALA A 106 -3.99 -8.04 -8.31
N PRO A 107 -5.00 -8.82 -7.91
CA PRO A 107 -4.87 -9.82 -6.86
C PRO A 107 -4.06 -11.03 -7.32
N VAL A 108 -3.65 -11.85 -6.38
CA VAL A 108 -3.01 -13.15 -6.67
C VAL A 108 -4.01 -14.06 -7.38
N GLY A 109 -3.58 -14.68 -8.47
CA GLY A 109 -4.40 -15.61 -9.25
C GLY A 109 -5.27 -14.95 -10.33
N LEU A 110 -5.21 -13.62 -10.49
CA LEU A 110 -5.86 -12.95 -11.62
C LEU A 110 -4.98 -13.04 -12.86
N ASN A 111 -5.54 -13.48 -13.98
CA ASN A 111 -4.86 -13.63 -15.26
C ASN A 111 -5.46 -12.71 -16.33
N VAL A 112 -4.74 -12.55 -17.43
CA VAL A 112 -5.26 -11.89 -18.62
C VAL A 112 -6.38 -12.74 -19.23
N GLY A 113 -7.46 -12.12 -19.64
CA GLY A 113 -8.68 -12.78 -20.12
C GLY A 113 -9.72 -13.08 -19.05
N ASP A 114 -9.37 -12.98 -17.76
CA ASP A 114 -10.34 -13.19 -16.68
C ASP A 114 -11.42 -12.08 -16.70
N ALA A 115 -12.67 -12.50 -16.47
CA ALA A 115 -13.78 -11.58 -16.30
C ALA A 115 -13.83 -11.05 -14.86
N VAL A 116 -14.00 -9.74 -14.71
CA VAL A 116 -14.17 -9.08 -13.41
C VAL A 116 -15.41 -8.21 -13.40
N MET A 117 -16.14 -8.24 -12.29
CA MET A 117 -17.38 -7.49 -12.10
C MET A 117 -17.40 -6.82 -10.73
N SER A 118 -18.17 -5.77 -10.60
CA SER A 118 -18.43 -5.06 -9.34
C SER A 118 -19.92 -5.01 -9.08
N GLY A 119 -20.34 -5.27 -7.85
CA GLY A 119 -21.75 -5.14 -7.47
C GLY A 119 -22.23 -6.25 -6.52
N PRO A 120 -23.46 -6.15 -6.04
CA PRO A 120 -24.01 -7.12 -5.08
C PRO A 120 -24.30 -8.49 -5.71
N ARG A 121 -24.45 -8.53 -7.06
CA ARG A 121 -24.71 -9.75 -7.84
C ARG A 121 -23.44 -10.39 -8.40
N ALA A 122 -22.28 -9.77 -8.20
CA ALA A 122 -21.01 -10.30 -8.67
C ALA A 122 -20.73 -11.67 -8.03
N GLU A 123 -20.19 -12.60 -8.80
CA GLU A 123 -19.76 -13.91 -8.29
C GLU A 123 -18.58 -13.75 -7.29
N ILE A 124 -18.47 -14.71 -6.38
CA ILE A 124 -17.40 -14.75 -5.38
C ILE A 124 -16.11 -15.29 -6.04
N ARG A 125 -15.56 -14.51 -6.98
CA ARG A 125 -14.30 -14.80 -7.69
C ARG A 125 -13.24 -13.75 -7.38
N VAL A 126 -11.99 -14.16 -7.48
CA VAL A 126 -10.84 -13.27 -7.28
C VAL A 126 -10.90 -12.10 -8.26
N GLY A 127 -10.74 -10.87 -7.75
CA GLY A 127 -10.82 -9.65 -8.56
C GLY A 127 -12.20 -8.98 -8.58
N ASN A 128 -13.27 -9.70 -8.24
CA ASN A 128 -14.61 -9.13 -8.13
C ASN A 128 -14.75 -8.27 -6.87
N ALA A 129 -15.49 -7.17 -7.00
CA ALA A 129 -15.75 -6.25 -5.88
C ALA A 129 -17.22 -6.36 -5.45
N LEU A 130 -17.43 -6.64 -4.17
CA LEU A 130 -18.76 -6.82 -3.59
C LEU A 130 -18.92 -6.00 -2.30
N PRO A 131 -20.13 -5.62 -1.91
CA PRO A 131 -20.39 -5.15 -0.58
C PRO A 131 -20.17 -6.26 0.46
N LEU A 132 -19.65 -5.92 1.63
CA LEU A 132 -19.30 -6.90 2.68
C LEU A 132 -20.48 -7.80 3.08
N LYS A 133 -21.72 -7.31 2.93
CA LYS A 133 -22.92 -8.10 3.18
C LYS A 133 -23.08 -9.30 2.23
N ALA A 134 -22.52 -9.24 1.03
CA ALA A 134 -22.60 -10.30 0.03
C ALA A 134 -21.42 -11.30 0.09
N ILE A 135 -20.36 -10.98 0.86
CA ILE A 135 -19.14 -11.81 0.93
C ILE A 135 -19.28 -12.83 2.06
N PRO A 136 -19.02 -14.13 1.85
CA PRO A 136 -19.02 -15.15 2.90
C PRO A 136 -17.97 -14.89 3.98
N VAL A 137 -18.30 -15.30 5.21
CA VAL A 137 -17.36 -15.28 6.35
C VAL A 137 -16.19 -16.23 6.05
N GLY A 138 -14.99 -15.86 6.48
CA GLY A 138 -13.75 -16.58 6.21
C GLY A 138 -13.01 -16.12 4.93
N THR A 139 -13.69 -15.41 4.03
CA THR A 139 -13.09 -14.96 2.76
C THR A 139 -12.00 -13.92 3.00
N THR A 140 -10.91 -14.07 2.24
CA THR A 140 -9.85 -13.05 2.18
C THR A 140 -10.24 -11.95 1.22
N VAL A 141 -10.12 -10.71 1.65
CA VAL A 141 -10.48 -9.50 0.88
C VAL A 141 -9.36 -8.46 0.92
N HIS A 142 -9.34 -7.62 -0.09
CA HIS A 142 -8.45 -6.46 -0.18
C HIS A 142 -9.20 -5.24 -0.70
N ASN A 143 -8.51 -4.12 -0.85
CA ASN A 143 -9.08 -2.90 -1.42
C ASN A 143 -10.39 -2.49 -0.74
N LEU A 144 -10.34 -2.43 0.61
CA LEU A 144 -11.52 -2.27 1.48
C LEU A 144 -11.83 -0.79 1.71
N GLU A 145 -13.10 -0.43 1.64
CA GLU A 145 -13.60 0.90 2.02
C GLU A 145 -13.68 1.07 3.55
N LEU A 146 -13.52 2.31 4.00
CA LEU A 146 -13.79 2.69 5.41
C LEU A 146 -15.21 3.23 5.60
N GLU A 147 -15.74 3.87 4.59
CA GLU A 147 -17.10 4.45 4.53
C GLU A 147 -17.69 4.08 3.17
N PRO A 148 -18.98 3.70 3.09
CA PRO A 148 -19.60 3.31 1.83
C PRO A 148 -19.49 4.40 0.75
N GLY A 149 -19.10 4.01 -0.47
CA GLY A 149 -18.99 4.90 -1.63
C GLY A 149 -17.81 5.86 -1.65
N LYS A 150 -16.95 5.85 -0.62
CA LYS A 150 -15.77 6.72 -0.54
C LYS A 150 -14.59 6.19 -1.38
N GLY A 151 -14.68 4.95 -1.77
CA GLY A 151 -13.60 4.22 -2.42
C GLY A 151 -12.64 3.57 -1.42
N ALA A 152 -11.93 2.58 -1.89
CA ALA A 152 -11.04 1.76 -1.07
C ALA A 152 -9.88 2.56 -0.48
N GLN A 153 -9.61 2.35 0.80
CA GLN A 153 -8.57 3.04 1.56
C GLN A 153 -7.61 2.10 2.29
N VAL A 154 -8.05 0.89 2.62
CA VAL A 154 -7.32 -0.07 3.46
C VAL A 154 -6.98 -1.32 2.66
N VAL A 155 -5.94 -2.04 3.07
CA VAL A 155 -5.48 -3.30 2.44
C VAL A 155 -5.18 -3.13 0.94
N ARG A 156 -4.23 -2.24 0.63
CA ARG A 156 -3.85 -1.89 -0.76
C ARG A 156 -2.38 -2.17 -1.10
N SER A 157 -1.58 -2.55 -0.13
CA SER A 157 -0.16 -2.83 -0.35
C SER A 157 0.04 -4.24 -0.92
N ALA A 158 1.15 -4.44 -1.63
CA ALA A 158 1.53 -5.74 -2.15
C ALA A 158 1.49 -6.83 -1.07
N GLY A 159 0.96 -8.01 -1.39
CA GLY A 159 0.90 -9.15 -0.51
C GLY A 159 -0.06 -9.00 0.69
N THR A 160 -0.82 -7.91 0.81
CA THR A 160 -1.76 -7.75 1.92
C THR A 160 -3.12 -8.35 1.61
N GLY A 161 -3.73 -8.95 2.62
CA GLY A 161 -5.11 -9.43 2.63
C GLY A 161 -5.71 -9.21 4.01
N ALA A 162 -6.99 -8.97 4.10
CA ALA A 162 -7.77 -8.94 5.32
C ALA A 162 -8.78 -10.09 5.30
N GLN A 163 -9.15 -10.60 6.45
CA GLN A 163 -10.08 -11.72 6.55
C GLN A 163 -11.40 -11.24 7.17
N LEU A 164 -12.51 -11.56 6.52
CA LEU A 164 -13.85 -11.37 7.06
C LEU A 164 -14.09 -12.45 8.13
N MET A 165 -14.18 -12.03 9.40
CA MET A 165 -14.30 -12.95 10.55
C MET A 165 -15.74 -13.23 10.94
N GLY A 166 -16.64 -12.28 10.72
CA GLY A 166 -18.05 -12.38 11.08
C GLY A 166 -18.86 -11.22 10.55
N ARG A 167 -20.17 -11.32 10.59
CA ARG A 167 -21.12 -10.25 10.29
C ARG A 167 -22.13 -10.12 11.42
N GLU A 168 -22.40 -8.90 11.79
CA GLU A 168 -23.53 -8.44 12.61
C GLU A 168 -24.51 -7.73 11.68
N GLU A 169 -25.65 -7.26 12.14
CA GLU A 169 -26.68 -6.61 11.29
C GLU A 169 -26.10 -5.46 10.44
N ASP A 170 -25.46 -4.49 11.09
CA ASP A 170 -24.92 -3.28 10.42
C ASP A 170 -23.40 -3.33 10.17
N TYR A 171 -22.69 -4.26 10.81
CA TYR A 171 -21.24 -4.29 10.81
C TYR A 171 -20.67 -5.65 10.44
N ALA A 172 -19.61 -5.59 9.64
CA ALA A 172 -18.73 -6.72 9.36
C ALA A 172 -17.47 -6.63 10.23
N LEU A 173 -17.11 -7.71 10.90
CA LEU A 173 -15.88 -7.83 11.69
C LEU A 173 -14.75 -8.31 10.80
N ILE A 174 -13.73 -7.48 10.63
CA ILE A 174 -12.59 -7.77 9.72
C ILE A 174 -11.29 -7.77 10.51
N ARG A 175 -10.49 -8.80 10.29
CA ARG A 175 -9.11 -8.91 10.74
C ARG A 175 -8.20 -8.29 9.70
N LEU A 176 -7.59 -7.16 10.03
CA LEU A 176 -6.66 -6.44 9.18
C LEU A 176 -5.27 -7.10 9.14
N PRO A 177 -4.41 -6.82 8.12
CA PRO A 177 -3.04 -7.34 8.05
C PRO A 177 -2.17 -7.02 9.27
N SER A 178 -2.50 -5.94 10.00
CA SER A 178 -1.82 -5.55 11.24
C SER A 178 -2.19 -6.42 12.45
N GLY A 179 -3.17 -7.33 12.33
CA GLY A 179 -3.76 -8.10 13.41
C GLY A 179 -4.87 -7.38 14.18
N GLU A 180 -5.18 -6.10 13.83
CA GLU A 180 -6.30 -5.36 14.42
C GLU A 180 -7.64 -5.96 13.94
N LEU A 181 -8.55 -6.21 14.90
CA LEU A 181 -9.95 -6.55 14.60
C LEU A 181 -10.78 -5.27 14.65
N ARG A 182 -11.48 -4.99 13.56
CA ARG A 182 -12.24 -3.76 13.40
C ARG A 182 -13.58 -4.01 12.73
N ARG A 183 -14.59 -3.24 13.16
CA ARG A 183 -15.92 -3.20 12.56
C ARG A 183 -15.93 -2.27 11.35
N PHE A 184 -16.56 -2.72 10.27
CA PHE A 184 -16.82 -1.97 9.04
C PHE A 184 -18.29 -2.03 8.71
N ASN A 185 -18.85 -0.99 8.14
CA ASN A 185 -20.23 -1.00 7.69
C ASN A 185 -20.41 -2.09 6.62
N VAL A 186 -21.48 -2.87 6.69
CA VAL A 186 -21.76 -4.00 5.76
C VAL A 186 -21.94 -3.57 4.30
N ASN A 187 -22.25 -2.29 4.06
CA ASN A 187 -22.36 -1.73 2.71
C ASN A 187 -21.04 -1.26 2.12
N CYS A 188 -19.92 -1.29 2.88
CA CYS A 188 -18.59 -1.00 2.36
C CYS A 188 -18.20 -2.04 1.31
N MET A 189 -17.61 -1.56 0.20
CA MET A 189 -17.10 -2.41 -0.87
C MET A 189 -15.75 -2.99 -0.48
N ALA A 190 -15.52 -4.24 -0.90
CA ALA A 190 -14.24 -4.93 -0.81
C ALA A 190 -14.02 -5.78 -2.06
N THR A 191 -12.77 -6.00 -2.44
CA THR A 191 -12.41 -6.88 -3.55
C THR A 191 -11.95 -8.23 -3.02
N ILE A 192 -12.40 -9.31 -3.62
CA ILE A 192 -12.07 -10.68 -3.21
C ILE A 192 -10.65 -11.03 -3.59
N GLY A 193 -9.95 -11.72 -2.70
CA GLY A 193 -8.58 -12.19 -2.86
C GLY A 193 -7.55 -11.36 -2.10
N GLN A 194 -6.28 -11.72 -2.27
CA GLN A 194 -5.10 -11.07 -1.70
C GLN A 194 -4.42 -10.22 -2.77
N VAL A 195 -3.89 -9.06 -2.42
CA VAL A 195 -3.12 -8.22 -3.36
C VAL A 195 -1.89 -8.97 -3.87
N GLY A 196 -1.66 -8.91 -5.17
CA GLY A 196 -0.51 -9.55 -5.82
C GLY A 196 0.85 -8.99 -5.40
N ASN A 197 1.93 -9.50 -6.01
CA ASN A 197 3.31 -9.12 -5.74
C ASN A 197 3.76 -9.40 -4.29
N ILE A 198 3.47 -10.60 -3.79
CA ILE A 198 3.72 -11.02 -2.39
C ILE A 198 5.18 -10.83 -2.00
N ASP A 199 6.14 -11.16 -2.89
CA ASP A 199 7.58 -11.08 -2.62
C ASP A 199 8.14 -9.65 -2.56
N HIS A 200 7.30 -8.64 -2.72
CA HIS A 200 7.75 -7.25 -2.61
C HIS A 200 8.44 -6.93 -1.28
N GLN A 201 8.03 -7.58 -0.18
CA GLN A 201 8.66 -7.41 1.14
C GLN A 201 10.09 -7.96 1.22
N ASN A 202 10.43 -8.91 0.36
CA ASN A 202 11.73 -9.59 0.34
C ASN A 202 12.79 -8.85 -0.51
N ILE A 203 12.43 -7.72 -1.12
CA ILE A 203 13.35 -6.92 -1.96
C ILE A 203 14.44 -6.29 -1.10
N GLN A 204 15.69 -6.48 -1.51
CA GLN A 204 16.84 -5.80 -0.95
C GLN A 204 17.45 -4.83 -1.97
N LEU A 205 17.47 -3.55 -1.62
CA LEU A 205 17.94 -2.51 -2.54
C LEU A 205 19.44 -2.59 -2.83
N GLY A 206 20.23 -3.14 -1.91
CA GLY A 206 21.66 -3.37 -2.04
C GLY A 206 22.53 -2.11 -1.90
N LYS A 207 22.12 -0.96 -2.41
CA LYS A 207 22.89 0.30 -2.35
C LYS A 207 22.05 1.54 -2.09
N ALA A 208 22.66 2.54 -1.47
CA ALA A 208 22.02 3.82 -1.14
C ALA A 208 21.49 4.56 -2.37
N GLY A 209 22.15 4.47 -3.53
CA GLY A 209 21.71 5.08 -4.77
C GLY A 209 20.30 4.62 -5.21
N ARG A 210 19.94 3.35 -5.02
CA ARG A 210 18.58 2.87 -5.31
C ARG A 210 17.54 3.50 -4.40
N SER A 211 17.85 3.71 -3.11
CA SER A 211 16.97 4.46 -2.20
C SER A 211 16.80 5.91 -2.67
N ARG A 212 17.85 6.53 -3.19
CA ARG A 212 17.80 7.89 -3.75
C ARG A 212 16.87 7.95 -4.97
N LEU A 213 16.95 6.99 -5.90
CA LEU A 213 16.06 6.89 -7.05
C LEU A 213 14.58 6.71 -6.66
N LEU A 214 14.30 6.10 -5.50
CA LEU A 214 12.95 6.00 -4.94
C LEU A 214 12.47 7.29 -4.25
N GLY A 215 13.29 8.37 -4.25
CA GLY A 215 12.95 9.65 -3.63
C GLY A 215 13.20 9.71 -2.11
N ARG A 216 13.98 8.77 -1.56
CA ARG A 216 14.39 8.79 -0.16
C ARG A 216 15.72 9.52 -0.03
N ARG A 217 15.75 10.59 0.75
CA ARG A 217 16.98 11.33 1.06
C ARG A 217 17.70 10.70 2.25
N PRO A 218 19.03 10.89 2.39
CA PRO A 218 19.79 10.43 3.55
C PRO A 218 19.20 10.99 4.85
N ALA A 219 19.31 10.20 5.92
CA ALA A 219 18.90 10.58 7.27
C ALA A 219 20.10 10.49 8.20
N VAL A 220 20.34 11.55 8.97
CA VAL A 220 21.34 11.59 10.02
C VAL A 220 20.71 11.09 11.32
N ARG A 221 21.43 10.26 12.06
CA ARG A 221 20.99 9.76 13.38
C ARG A 221 21.01 10.90 14.39
N GLY A 222 20.04 10.94 15.32
CA GLY A 222 19.98 11.96 16.38
C GLY A 222 21.26 12.03 17.24
N CYS A 223 21.90 10.89 17.51
CA CYS A 223 23.17 10.82 18.26
C CYS A 223 24.36 11.47 17.52
N ALA A 224 24.28 11.70 16.21
CA ALA A 224 25.31 12.36 15.41
C ALA A 224 25.00 13.85 15.16
N MET A 225 24.03 14.39 15.86
CA MET A 225 23.63 15.80 15.79
C MET A 225 24.14 16.57 17.03
N SER A 226 24.06 17.90 16.95
CA SER A 226 24.24 18.77 18.09
C SER A 226 23.12 18.59 19.14
N PRO A 227 23.34 18.85 20.43
CA PRO A 227 22.31 18.87 21.47
C PRO A 227 21.15 19.82 21.15
N ARG A 228 21.41 20.89 20.40
CA ARG A 228 20.41 21.84 19.91
C ARG A 228 19.43 21.22 18.93
N ASP A 229 19.90 20.30 18.09
CA ASP A 229 19.12 19.76 16.96
C ASP A 229 18.37 18.48 17.32
N HIS A 230 18.85 17.76 18.33
CA HIS A 230 18.22 16.51 18.75
C HIS A 230 18.45 16.24 20.25
N PRO A 231 17.44 15.73 20.99
CA PRO A 231 17.61 15.33 22.40
C PRO A 231 18.69 14.27 22.67
N HIS A 232 19.08 13.51 21.63
CA HIS A 232 20.18 12.53 21.71
C HIS A 232 21.51 13.08 21.20
N GLY A 233 21.59 14.35 20.91
CA GLY A 233 22.79 14.98 20.38
C GLY A 233 23.83 15.26 21.46
N GLY A 234 25.06 15.53 21.03
CA GLY A 234 26.20 15.81 21.88
C GLY A 234 26.97 14.59 22.32
N GLY A 235 28.04 14.82 23.10
CA GLY A 235 28.98 13.80 23.59
C GLY A 235 30.10 13.50 22.60
N GLU A 236 31.07 12.75 23.06
CA GLU A 236 32.26 12.33 22.29
C GLU A 236 32.16 10.86 21.90
N GLY A 237 32.60 10.54 20.67
CA GLY A 237 32.63 9.18 20.14
C GLY A 237 31.27 8.51 20.09
N ARG A 238 31.15 7.27 20.51
CA ARG A 238 29.90 6.51 20.61
C ARG A 238 29.18 6.79 21.91
N ASN A 239 28.71 8.00 22.08
CA ASN A 239 27.99 8.37 23.29
C ASN A 239 26.67 7.59 23.43
N PRO A 240 26.40 6.92 24.56
CA PRO A 240 25.13 6.33 24.87
C PRO A 240 24.05 7.44 24.99
N ARG A 241 22.83 7.12 24.65
CA ARG A 241 21.71 8.10 24.63
C ARG A 241 21.42 8.73 26.00
N GLY A 242 21.81 8.06 27.10
CA GLY A 242 21.55 8.49 28.48
C GLY A 242 20.05 8.61 28.84
N MET A 243 19.14 8.37 27.90
CA MET A 243 17.70 8.51 28.08
C MET A 243 16.89 7.58 27.15
N ALA A 244 15.61 7.40 27.44
CA ALA A 244 14.68 6.68 26.56
C ALA A 244 14.64 7.31 25.15
N PRO A 245 14.48 6.50 24.07
CA PRO A 245 14.47 7.00 22.69
C PRO A 245 13.40 8.06 22.46
N LYS A 246 13.83 9.20 21.89
CA LYS A 246 12.96 10.35 21.58
C LYS A 246 13.06 10.77 20.11
N THR A 247 12.03 11.42 19.62
CA THR A 247 12.03 12.13 18.35
C THR A 247 12.81 13.45 18.46
N PRO A 248 13.16 14.13 17.35
CA PRO A 248 13.75 15.48 17.40
C PRO A 248 12.93 16.49 18.20
N TRP A 249 11.63 16.27 18.34
CA TRP A 249 10.71 17.12 19.10
C TRP A 249 10.48 16.63 20.54
N GLY A 250 11.31 15.74 21.06
CA GLY A 250 11.27 15.25 22.43
C GLY A 250 10.18 14.21 22.74
N LYS A 251 9.37 13.80 21.76
CA LYS A 251 8.34 12.79 21.97
C LYS A 251 8.95 11.38 22.08
N PRO A 252 8.48 10.53 23.02
CA PRO A 252 8.89 9.13 23.08
C PRO A 252 8.62 8.38 21.78
N THR A 253 9.53 7.48 21.39
CA THR A 253 9.44 6.71 20.13
C THR A 253 9.25 5.23 20.33
N LEU A 254 9.59 4.68 21.50
CA LEU A 254 9.54 3.25 21.77
C LEU A 254 8.49 2.95 22.85
N GLY A 255 7.58 2.03 22.53
CA GLY A 255 6.57 1.52 23.48
C GLY A 255 5.48 2.51 23.91
N TYR A 256 5.59 3.78 23.54
CA TYR A 256 4.64 4.80 23.97
C TYR A 256 3.49 4.93 22.96
N ARG A 257 2.24 4.93 23.48
CA ARG A 257 1.05 5.10 22.69
C ARG A 257 0.86 6.57 22.29
N THR A 258 1.17 6.89 21.02
CA THR A 258 1.08 8.26 20.47
C THR A 258 -0.26 8.57 19.79
N ARG A 259 -1.08 7.54 19.47
CA ARG A 259 -2.41 7.75 18.87
C ARG A 259 -3.34 8.45 19.85
N ARG A 260 -3.83 9.62 19.48
CA ARG A 260 -4.89 10.33 20.22
C ARG A 260 -6.23 9.58 20.09
N ARG A 261 -7.14 9.78 21.03
CA ARG A 261 -8.52 9.28 20.92
C ARG A 261 -9.20 9.87 19.70
N LYS A 262 -9.88 9.04 18.92
CA LYS A 262 -10.62 9.41 17.71
C LYS A 262 -12.02 8.78 17.77
N ALA A 263 -13.00 9.38 17.10
CA ALA A 263 -14.35 8.82 16.98
C ALA A 263 -14.34 7.38 16.42
N SER A 264 -13.40 7.08 15.50
CA SER A 264 -13.23 5.72 14.95
C SER A 264 -12.70 4.68 15.94
N ASP A 265 -12.29 5.05 17.15
CA ASP A 265 -11.80 4.08 18.14
C ASP A 265 -12.89 3.13 18.64
N LYS A 266 -14.18 3.55 18.61
CA LYS A 266 -15.34 2.71 18.91
C LYS A 266 -15.52 1.54 17.93
N LEU A 267 -14.97 1.65 16.72
CA LEU A 267 -15.01 0.59 15.72
C LEU A 267 -13.89 -0.46 15.90
N ILE A 268 -12.92 -0.24 16.78
CA ILE A 268 -11.81 -1.16 17.02
C ILE A 268 -12.22 -2.10 18.16
N VAL A 269 -12.41 -3.39 17.82
CA VAL A 269 -12.75 -4.45 18.78
C VAL A 269 -11.49 -4.92 19.52
N LYS A 270 -10.44 -5.23 18.75
CA LYS A 270 -9.15 -5.67 19.30
C LYS A 270 -8.01 -4.93 18.61
N ARG A 271 -7.17 -4.29 19.40
CA ARG A 271 -5.96 -3.60 18.86
C ARG A 271 -4.89 -4.61 18.46
N ARG A 272 -3.99 -4.18 17.57
CA ARG A 272 -2.72 -4.90 17.33
C ARG A 272 -1.92 -4.93 18.65
N LYS A 273 -1.22 -6.00 18.88
CA LYS A 273 -0.25 -6.10 19.98
C LYS A 273 0.93 -5.15 19.75
#